data_29a4e6ad561e4bc1d7c560b0f4739186
#
_entry.id   29a4e6ad561e4bc1d7c560b0f4739186
#
_cell.length_a   1.000
_cell.length_b   1.000
_cell.length_c   1.000
_cell.angle_alpha   90.00
_cell.angle_beta   90.00
_cell.angle_gamma   90.00
#
_symmetry.space_group_name_H-M   'P 1'
#
loop_
_entity.id
_entity.type
_entity.pdbx_description
1 polymer ?
#
loop_
_entity_poly.entity_id
_entity_poly.type
_entity_poly.pdbx_seq_one_letter_code
_entity_poly.pdbx_strand_id
1 'polypeptide(L)'
;MKRSQVIDCSIIELPKVHFKAGNMSIADGINEVPFKVDRVFWIYDIPAGEARGAHAHRECHQFIIAASGSFEVEADDGTEKKTFYLNRPFYGLHVPP
;
A
#
# COMPACT_ATOMS: atom_id res chain seq x y z
N MET A 1 -6.05 -13.29 -19.73
CA MET A 1 -6.23 -12.32 -18.63
C MET A 1 -5.31 -11.13 -18.86
N LYS A 2 -5.85 -9.94 -18.80
CA LYS A 2 -5.07 -8.72 -18.99
C LYS A 2 -4.26 -8.42 -17.73
N ARG A 3 -2.95 -8.22 -17.89
CA ARG A 3 -2.08 -7.85 -16.79
C ARG A 3 -2.27 -6.39 -16.42
N SER A 4 -2.32 -6.09 -15.12
CA SER A 4 -2.38 -4.71 -14.65
C SER A 4 -1.07 -3.97 -14.95
N GLN A 5 -1.17 -2.66 -15.09
CA GLN A 5 -0.05 -1.77 -15.32
C GLN A 5 0.18 -0.88 -14.11
N VAL A 6 1.33 -0.22 -14.07
CA VAL A 6 1.67 0.70 -12.98
C VAL A 6 0.62 1.80 -12.83
N ILE A 7 0.01 2.25 -13.92
CA ILE A 7 -1.03 3.25 -13.88
C ILE A 7 -2.27 2.79 -13.11
N ASP A 8 -2.44 1.48 -12.92
CA ASP A 8 -3.55 0.92 -12.15
C ASP A 8 -3.32 0.97 -10.64
N CYS A 9 -2.10 1.28 -10.22
CA CYS A 9 -1.79 1.53 -8.82
C CYS A 9 -2.32 2.90 -8.42
N SER A 10 -2.89 3.01 -7.22
CA SER A 10 -3.47 4.26 -6.78
C SER A 10 -3.30 4.47 -5.28
N ILE A 11 -3.16 5.72 -4.88
CA ILE A 11 -3.17 6.12 -3.48
C ILE A 11 -4.62 6.40 -3.09
N ILE A 12 -5.05 5.77 -2.02
CA ILE A 12 -6.39 5.96 -1.46
C ILE A 12 -6.22 6.62 -0.09
N GLU A 13 -6.81 7.79 0.09
CA GLU A 13 -6.77 8.48 1.37
C GLU A 13 -7.80 7.85 2.29
N LEU A 14 -7.34 7.37 3.45
CA LEU A 14 -8.20 6.71 4.42
C LEU A 14 -8.90 7.73 5.33
N PRO A 15 -10.12 7.42 5.82
CA PRO A 15 -10.77 8.26 6.82
C PRO A 15 -9.89 8.39 8.06
N LYS A 16 -9.74 9.60 8.54
CA LYS A 16 -8.95 9.90 9.72
C LYS A 16 -9.85 10.47 10.80
N VAL A 17 -9.90 9.80 11.94
CA VAL A 17 -10.62 10.27 13.10
C VAL A 17 -9.63 10.99 14.01
N HIS A 18 -9.80 12.30 14.13
CA HIS A 18 -8.94 13.12 14.96
C HIS A 18 -9.48 13.20 16.37
N PHE A 19 -8.61 12.95 17.35
CA PHE A 19 -8.95 13.06 18.76
C PHE A 19 -7.72 13.51 19.53
N LYS A 20 -7.91 14.25 20.62
CA LYS A 20 -6.78 14.80 21.38
C LYS A 20 -5.88 13.73 21.99
N ALA A 21 -6.41 12.53 22.22
CA ALA A 21 -5.63 11.40 22.75
C ALA A 21 -4.94 10.60 21.64
N GLY A 22 -5.07 10.99 20.38
CA GLY A 22 -4.48 10.34 19.24
C GLY A 22 -5.45 10.29 18.06
N ASN A 23 -4.89 10.05 16.89
CA ASN A 23 -5.67 9.93 15.66
C ASN A 23 -5.82 8.47 15.28
N MET A 24 -6.90 8.16 14.55
CA MET A 24 -7.15 6.83 14.03
C MET A 24 -7.44 6.91 12.53
N SER A 25 -6.82 6.03 11.75
CA SER A 25 -7.15 5.87 10.35
C SER A 25 -7.85 4.53 10.16
N ILE A 26 -8.81 4.49 9.25
CA ILE A 26 -9.65 3.32 9.04
C ILE A 26 -9.49 2.80 7.63
N ALA A 27 -9.15 1.51 7.49
CA ALA A 27 -9.11 0.82 6.21
C ALA A 27 -10.21 -0.24 6.21
N ASP A 28 -11.37 0.11 5.68
CA ASP A 28 -12.55 -0.74 5.66
C ASP A 28 -12.64 -1.44 4.30
N GLY A 29 -12.80 -2.74 4.31
CA GLY A 29 -12.95 -3.53 3.08
C GLY A 29 -14.25 -3.27 2.32
N ILE A 30 -15.17 -2.51 2.89
CA ILE A 30 -16.40 -2.10 2.19
C ILE A 30 -16.21 -0.79 1.46
N ASN A 31 -15.52 0.17 2.06
CA ASN A 31 -15.43 1.53 1.55
C ASN A 31 -14.08 1.90 0.95
N GLU A 32 -12.97 1.49 1.58
CA GLU A 32 -11.64 1.97 1.19
C GLU A 32 -10.81 0.92 0.47
N VAL A 33 -10.76 -0.31 0.99
CA VAL A 33 -9.95 -1.38 0.40
C VAL A 33 -10.75 -2.02 -0.74
N PRO A 34 -10.31 -1.90 -1.99
CA PRO A 34 -11.11 -2.31 -3.15
C PRO A 34 -11.06 -3.81 -3.45
N PHE A 35 -10.88 -4.64 -2.43
CA PHE A 35 -10.86 -6.09 -2.59
C PHE A 35 -11.08 -6.77 -1.24
N LYS A 36 -11.40 -8.07 -1.28
CA LYS A 36 -11.55 -8.86 -0.07
C LYS A 36 -10.19 -9.14 0.54
N VAL A 37 -10.00 -8.80 1.81
CA VAL A 37 -8.75 -9.03 2.52
C VAL A 37 -8.72 -10.46 3.04
N ASP A 38 -7.76 -11.24 2.58
CA ASP A 38 -7.56 -12.62 3.04
C ASP A 38 -6.43 -12.73 4.07
N ARG A 39 -5.47 -11.83 4.03
CA ARG A 39 -4.31 -11.86 4.92
C ARG A 39 -3.83 -10.45 5.22
N VAL A 40 -3.44 -10.23 6.47
CA VAL A 40 -2.80 -8.99 6.91
C VAL A 40 -1.43 -9.36 7.49
N PHE A 41 -0.41 -8.64 7.07
CA PHE A 41 0.92 -8.78 7.66
C PHE A 41 1.60 -7.43 7.68
N TRP A 42 2.62 -7.29 8.51
CA TRP A 42 3.40 -6.06 8.58
C TRP A 42 4.88 -6.40 8.58
N ILE A 43 5.66 -5.47 8.07
CA ILE A 43 7.10 -5.60 7.93
C ILE A 43 7.73 -4.52 8.80
N TYR A 44 8.74 -4.90 9.55
CA TYR A 44 9.42 -3.97 10.46
C TYR A 44 10.90 -4.32 10.55
N ASP A 45 11.68 -3.45 11.18
CA ASP A 45 13.12 -3.63 11.38
C ASP A 45 13.90 -3.80 10.08
N ILE A 46 13.49 -3.09 9.03
CA ILE A 46 14.25 -3.06 7.78
C ILE A 46 15.36 -2.02 7.93
N PRO A 47 16.65 -2.41 7.78
CA PRO A 47 17.73 -1.44 7.85
C PRO A 47 17.58 -0.35 6.78
N ALA A 48 18.02 0.86 7.12
CA ALA A 48 17.97 1.99 6.19
C ALA A 48 18.73 1.65 4.91
N GLY A 49 18.11 1.96 3.77
CA GLY A 49 18.69 1.70 2.45
C GLY A 49 18.44 0.31 1.91
N GLU A 50 17.83 -0.58 2.68
CA GLU A 50 17.53 -1.93 2.22
C GLU A 50 16.16 -2.02 1.55
N ALA A 51 16.04 -2.95 0.63
CA ALA A 51 14.80 -3.23 -0.09
C ALA A 51 14.29 -4.63 0.22
N ARG A 52 12.99 -4.82 0.08
CA ARG A 52 12.36 -6.10 0.36
C ARG A 52 11.14 -6.30 -0.54
N GLY A 53 10.83 -7.55 -0.87
CA GLY A 53 9.57 -7.91 -1.50
C GLY A 53 9.54 -7.74 -3.01
N ALA A 54 10.68 -7.81 -3.70
CA ALA A 54 10.76 -7.63 -5.14
C ALA A 54 10.21 -8.85 -5.89
N HIS A 55 8.88 -8.98 -5.94
CA HIS A 55 8.22 -10.05 -6.67
C HIS A 55 6.85 -9.60 -7.17
N ALA A 56 6.35 -10.29 -8.18
CA ALA A 56 5.04 -10.02 -8.77
C ALA A 56 4.01 -11.03 -8.29
N HIS A 57 2.75 -10.59 -8.22
CA HIS A 57 1.62 -11.44 -7.90
C HIS A 57 0.66 -11.50 -9.09
N ARG A 58 0.20 -12.69 -9.44
CA ARG A 58 -0.72 -12.86 -10.57
C ARG A 58 -2.17 -12.61 -10.21
N GLU A 59 -2.57 -12.99 -9.01
CA GLU A 59 -3.97 -12.94 -8.58
C GLU A 59 -4.17 -12.18 -7.28
N CYS A 60 -3.11 -11.59 -6.76
CA CYS A 60 -3.13 -11.00 -5.45
C CYS A 60 -3.17 -9.47 -5.53
N HIS A 61 -4.20 -8.88 -4.93
CA HIS A 61 -4.23 -7.45 -4.69
C HIS A 61 -3.45 -7.16 -3.40
N GLN A 62 -2.83 -6.01 -3.35
CA GLN A 62 -2.12 -5.53 -2.16
C GLN A 62 -2.61 -4.15 -1.77
N PHE A 63 -2.67 -3.90 -0.48
CA PHE A 63 -2.95 -2.58 0.07
C PHE A 63 -1.89 -2.27 1.11
N ILE A 64 -1.08 -1.26 0.86
CA ILE A 64 0.13 -0.97 1.62
C ILE A 64 -0.02 0.36 2.35
N ILE A 65 0.26 0.35 3.65
CA ILE A 65 0.15 1.54 4.50
C ILE A 65 1.44 1.68 5.31
N ALA A 66 1.94 2.91 5.43
CA ALA A 66 3.02 3.22 6.36
C ALA A 66 2.41 3.49 7.74
N ALA A 67 2.34 2.46 8.59
CA ALA A 67 1.78 2.60 9.94
C ALA A 67 2.62 3.52 10.81
N SER A 68 3.93 3.55 10.60
CA SER A 68 4.85 4.48 11.23
C SER A 68 6.01 4.77 10.28
N GLY A 69 6.60 5.97 10.42
CA GLY A 69 7.72 6.36 9.57
C GLY A 69 7.31 6.58 8.11
N SER A 70 8.24 6.29 7.23
CA SER A 70 8.03 6.46 5.80
C SER A 70 8.87 5.48 5.02
N PHE A 71 8.42 5.15 3.81
CA PHE A 71 9.18 4.32 2.89
C PHE A 71 8.69 4.54 1.46
N GLU A 72 9.48 4.07 0.52
CA GLU A 72 9.13 4.10 -0.90
C GLU A 72 8.70 2.73 -1.38
N VAL A 73 7.67 2.70 -2.22
CA VAL A 73 7.24 1.49 -2.90
C VAL A 73 7.49 1.69 -4.39
N GLU A 74 8.33 0.84 -4.96
CA GLU A 74 8.58 0.86 -6.39
C GLU A 74 7.69 -0.18 -7.06
N ALA A 75 6.80 0.28 -7.94
CA ALA A 75 5.94 -0.57 -8.73
C ALA A 75 6.53 -0.67 -10.15
N ASP A 76 6.65 -1.90 -10.64
CA ASP A 76 7.24 -2.20 -11.95
C ASP A 76 6.36 -3.21 -12.67
N ASP A 77 5.84 -2.83 -13.83
CA ASP A 77 4.99 -3.71 -14.64
C ASP A 77 5.75 -4.37 -15.80
N GLY A 78 7.07 -4.21 -15.83
CA GLY A 78 7.91 -4.73 -16.90
C GLY A 78 8.14 -3.73 -18.03
N THR A 79 7.33 -2.69 -18.10
CA THR A 79 7.43 -1.63 -19.12
C THR A 79 7.73 -0.28 -18.49
N GLU A 80 7.04 0.02 -17.40
CA GLU A 80 7.19 1.27 -16.66
C GLU A 80 7.44 1.00 -15.19
N LYS A 81 8.11 1.96 -14.56
CA LYS A 81 8.33 1.96 -13.12
C LYS A 81 7.77 3.23 -12.53
N LYS A 82 7.18 3.12 -11.35
CA LYS A 82 6.71 4.28 -10.61
C LYS A 82 7.01 4.08 -9.13
N THR A 83 7.53 5.12 -8.49
CA THR A 83 7.80 5.12 -7.06
C THR A 83 6.71 5.88 -6.33
N PHE A 84 6.13 5.24 -5.32
CA PHE A 84 5.17 5.86 -4.41
C PHE A 84 5.83 6.07 -3.06
N TYR A 85 5.67 7.25 -2.51
CA TYR A 85 6.24 7.60 -1.22
C TYR A 85 5.13 7.58 -0.17
N LEU A 86 5.20 6.63 0.76
CA LEU A 86 4.21 6.48 1.82
C LEU A 86 4.81 7.03 3.11
N ASN A 87 4.28 8.14 3.57
CA ASN A 87 4.81 8.86 4.72
C ASN A 87 3.74 9.25 5.74
N ARG A 88 2.53 8.75 5.58
CA ARG A 88 1.43 9.03 6.49
C ARG A 88 0.58 7.77 6.70
N PRO A 89 0.06 7.54 7.91
CA PRO A 89 -0.73 6.33 8.18
C PRO A 89 -2.15 6.37 7.60
N PHE A 90 -2.54 7.46 6.96
CA PHE A 90 -3.86 7.54 6.32
C PHE A 90 -3.78 7.48 4.78
N TYR A 91 -2.63 7.14 4.21
CA TYR A 91 -2.50 6.87 2.79
C TYR A 91 -2.33 5.38 2.57
N GLY A 92 -3.22 4.79 1.79
CA GLY A 92 -3.12 3.41 1.37
C GLY A 92 -2.79 3.32 -0.11
N LEU A 93 -1.80 2.52 -0.47
CA LEU A 93 -1.46 2.27 -1.87
C LEU A 93 -2.09 0.95 -2.31
N HIS A 94 -2.98 1.01 -3.27
CA HIS A 94 -3.55 -0.18 -3.90
C HIS A 94 -2.69 -0.60 -5.08
N VAL A 95 -2.19 -1.84 -5.02
CA VAL A 95 -1.41 -2.45 -6.10
C VAL A 95 -2.20 -3.65 -6.60
N PRO A 96 -2.84 -3.56 -7.79
CA PRO A 96 -3.54 -4.70 -8.38
C PRO A 96 -2.56 -5.76 -8.92
N PRO A 97 -3.05 -6.97 -9.21
CA PRO A 97 -2.18 -8.07 -9.67
C PRO A 97 -1.38 -7.78 -10.94
#